data_f71cd7228854772187e35bec6a915fa9
#
_entry.id   f71cd7228854772187e35bec6a915fa9
#
_cell.length_a   1.000
_cell.length_b   1.000
_cell.length_c   1.000
_cell.angle_alpha   90.00
_cell.angle_beta   90.00
_cell.angle_gamma   90.00
#
_symmetry.space_group_name_H-M   'P 1'
#
loop_
_entity.id
_entity.type
_entity.pdbx_description
1 polymer ?
#
loop_
_entity_poly.entity_id
_entity_poly.type
_entity_poly.pdbx_seq_one_letter_code
_entity_poly.pdbx_strand_id
1 'polypeptide(L)'
;LPMFNIFMDFNALHNAGNDSIWDVKLDSIANGLADIFPQKSAASFKKELTEGKRRQEKHFPIWDKRIDYNTFAEVKSLPIFRMSKYKGGFHYDEFNSRRLPFGSLAQRTIGGLYAAKDYARCGLELSFDSVLRGTMGHGRRRKVLNKYLTIADMPPIDGADIVTTIDVQMQDLAERAVVDELKEINGNVGVAIVMEVKTGDIKAIVNMEKCVDGEYRELKNHAVSDLLEPGSVFKTASIMTALNDGVVDTNYVV
;
A
#
# COMPACT_ATOMS: atom_id res chain seq x y z
N LEU A 1 2.32 -9.06 -0.71
CA LEU A 1 1.54 -10.21 -0.22
C LEU A 1 0.12 -10.10 -0.76
N PRO A 2 -0.49 -11.19 -1.26
CA PRO A 2 -1.86 -11.17 -1.73
C PRO A 2 -2.82 -10.91 -0.55
N MET A 3 -3.78 -10.02 -0.78
CA MET A 3 -4.89 -9.71 0.12
C MET A 3 -6.19 -9.91 -0.64
N PHE A 4 -7.25 -10.26 0.07
CA PHE A 4 -8.50 -10.65 -0.56
C PHE A 4 -9.68 -9.90 0.05
N ASN A 5 -10.58 -9.41 -0.81
CA ASN A 5 -11.95 -9.09 -0.44
C ASN A 5 -12.82 -10.30 -0.77
N ILE A 6 -13.72 -10.68 0.11
CA ILE A 6 -14.54 -11.88 -0.01
C ILE A 6 -16.02 -11.54 -0.09
N PHE A 7 -16.70 -12.18 -1.05
CA PHE A 7 -18.09 -11.88 -1.37
C PHE A 7 -18.90 -13.15 -1.59
N MET A 8 -20.22 -12.99 -1.52
CA MET A 8 -21.20 -14.02 -1.84
C MET A 8 -22.14 -13.55 -2.95
N ASP A 9 -22.32 -14.38 -3.98
CA ASP A 9 -23.36 -14.24 -5.00
C ASP A 9 -24.50 -15.22 -4.71
N PHE A 10 -25.54 -14.71 -4.04
CA PHE A 10 -26.70 -15.50 -3.71
C PHE A 10 -27.57 -15.84 -4.93
N ASN A 11 -27.50 -15.04 -5.98
CA ASN A 11 -28.19 -15.32 -7.23
C ASN A 11 -27.57 -16.51 -7.96
N ALA A 12 -26.21 -16.60 -7.97
CA ALA A 12 -25.52 -17.77 -8.54
C ALA A 12 -25.84 -19.06 -7.76
N LEU A 13 -25.91 -18.99 -6.43
CA LEU A 13 -26.27 -20.09 -5.56
C LEU A 13 -27.71 -20.58 -5.88
N HIS A 14 -28.68 -19.67 -6.00
CA HIS A 14 -30.06 -19.95 -6.31
C HIS A 14 -30.20 -20.59 -7.72
N ASN A 15 -29.59 -19.99 -8.72
CA ASN A 15 -29.61 -20.51 -10.10
C ASN A 15 -28.97 -21.90 -10.23
N ALA A 16 -28.07 -22.26 -9.33
CA ALA A 16 -27.49 -23.60 -9.25
C ALA A 16 -28.37 -24.62 -8.51
N GLY A 17 -29.51 -24.22 -7.97
CA GLY A 17 -30.43 -25.08 -7.20
C GLY A 17 -29.89 -25.52 -5.83
N ASN A 18 -28.96 -24.76 -5.26
CA ASN A 18 -28.28 -25.11 -4.01
C ASN A 18 -28.84 -24.43 -2.76
N ASP A 19 -30.05 -23.85 -2.83
CA ASP A 19 -30.68 -23.14 -1.71
C ASP A 19 -30.88 -24.05 -0.48
N SER A 20 -31.33 -25.27 -0.70
CA SER A 20 -31.53 -26.23 0.41
C SER A 20 -30.22 -26.64 1.08
N ILE A 21 -29.15 -26.78 0.32
CA ILE A 21 -27.81 -27.06 0.87
C ILE A 21 -27.33 -25.88 1.70
N TRP A 22 -27.58 -24.65 1.23
CA TRP A 22 -27.26 -23.43 1.97
C TRP A 22 -27.99 -23.39 3.32
N ASP A 23 -29.30 -23.62 3.33
CA ASP A 23 -30.09 -23.53 4.54
C ASP A 23 -29.65 -24.56 5.61
N VAL A 24 -29.28 -25.77 5.19
CA VAL A 24 -28.71 -26.79 6.07
C VAL A 24 -27.29 -26.41 6.59
N LYS A 25 -26.49 -25.72 5.79
CA LYS A 25 -25.10 -25.41 6.16
C LYS A 25 -24.89 -24.02 6.75
N LEU A 26 -25.92 -23.17 6.77
CA LEU A 26 -25.82 -21.79 7.22
C LEU A 26 -25.25 -21.64 8.64
N ASP A 27 -25.70 -22.50 9.58
CA ASP A 27 -25.19 -22.46 10.94
C ASP A 27 -23.71 -22.84 11.02
N SER A 28 -23.30 -23.84 10.25
CA SER A 28 -21.88 -24.23 10.17
C SER A 28 -21.02 -23.14 9.55
N ILE A 29 -21.53 -22.45 8.53
CA ILE A 29 -20.84 -21.30 7.90
C ILE A 29 -20.72 -20.14 8.89
N ALA A 30 -21.82 -19.78 9.56
CA ALA A 30 -21.86 -18.66 10.51
C ALA A 30 -20.93 -18.90 11.72
N ASN A 31 -20.89 -20.13 12.25
CA ASN A 31 -19.96 -20.49 13.31
C ASN A 31 -18.51 -20.46 12.83
N GLY A 32 -18.20 -21.07 11.67
CA GLY A 32 -16.85 -21.03 11.11
C GLY A 32 -16.37 -19.61 10.81
N LEU A 33 -17.25 -18.72 10.33
CA LEU A 33 -16.91 -17.30 10.15
C LEU A 33 -16.65 -16.59 11.49
N ALA A 34 -17.40 -16.91 12.55
CA ALA A 34 -17.18 -16.32 13.87
C ALA A 34 -15.88 -16.82 14.52
N ASP A 35 -15.49 -18.08 14.27
CA ASP A 35 -14.20 -18.61 14.71
C ASP A 35 -13.01 -17.88 14.01
N ILE A 36 -13.15 -17.61 12.71
CA ILE A 36 -12.13 -16.89 11.91
C ILE A 36 -12.12 -15.38 12.24
N PHE A 37 -13.29 -14.79 12.47
CA PHE A 37 -13.46 -13.36 12.75
C PHE A 37 -14.11 -13.13 14.12
N PRO A 38 -13.37 -13.26 15.23
CA PRO A 38 -13.90 -13.21 16.59
C PRO A 38 -14.51 -11.85 16.98
N GLN A 39 -14.32 -10.80 16.15
CA GLN A 39 -14.92 -9.49 16.35
C GLN A 39 -16.45 -9.49 16.10
N LYS A 40 -16.99 -10.55 15.48
CA LYS A 40 -18.40 -10.64 15.09
C LYS A 40 -18.98 -11.99 15.47
N SER A 41 -20.14 -11.99 16.12
CA SER A 41 -20.79 -13.22 16.56
C SER A 41 -21.38 -14.04 15.42
N ALA A 42 -21.48 -15.35 15.60
CA ALA A 42 -22.14 -16.27 14.66
C ALA A 42 -23.59 -15.86 14.37
N ALA A 43 -24.33 -15.38 15.38
CA ALA A 43 -25.69 -14.90 15.22
C ALA A 43 -25.77 -13.68 14.29
N SER A 44 -24.77 -12.76 14.37
CA SER A 44 -24.69 -11.60 13.47
C SER A 44 -24.39 -12.03 12.05
N PHE A 45 -23.40 -12.91 11.83
CA PHE A 45 -23.12 -13.48 10.50
C PHE A 45 -24.35 -14.18 9.91
N LYS A 46 -25.02 -15.02 10.70
CA LYS A 46 -26.23 -15.72 10.26
C LYS A 46 -27.31 -14.75 9.81
N LYS A 47 -27.58 -13.70 10.61
CA LYS A 47 -28.57 -12.67 10.29
C LYS A 47 -28.26 -11.95 8.97
N GLU A 48 -27.03 -11.50 8.78
CA GLU A 48 -26.61 -10.76 7.59
C GLU A 48 -26.63 -11.64 6.34
N LEU A 49 -26.10 -12.86 6.44
CA LEU A 49 -26.12 -13.83 5.33
C LEU A 49 -27.54 -14.21 4.92
N THR A 50 -28.47 -14.35 5.89
CA THR A 50 -29.89 -14.60 5.63
C THR A 50 -30.51 -13.41 4.91
N GLU A 51 -30.21 -12.19 5.31
CA GLU A 51 -30.72 -10.98 4.67
C GLU A 51 -30.15 -10.82 3.25
N GLY A 52 -28.85 -11.05 3.05
CA GLY A 52 -28.21 -11.04 1.72
C GLY A 52 -28.87 -12.07 0.78
N LYS A 53 -29.15 -13.29 1.29
CA LYS A 53 -29.88 -14.31 0.54
C LYS A 53 -31.31 -13.87 0.19
N ARG A 54 -32.05 -13.29 1.15
CA ARG A 54 -33.40 -12.79 0.91
C ARG A 54 -33.47 -11.75 -0.21
N ARG A 55 -32.43 -10.89 -0.30
CA ARG A 55 -32.30 -9.87 -1.35
C ARG A 55 -31.71 -10.38 -2.65
N GLN A 56 -31.27 -11.63 -2.72
CA GLN A 56 -30.60 -12.22 -3.87
C GLN A 56 -29.40 -11.39 -4.33
N GLU A 57 -28.62 -10.85 -3.37
CA GLU A 57 -27.49 -9.98 -3.67
C GLU A 57 -26.39 -10.75 -4.44
N LYS A 58 -25.91 -10.13 -5.53
CA LYS A 58 -24.87 -10.75 -6.38
C LYS A 58 -23.46 -10.46 -5.91
N HIS A 59 -23.28 -9.47 -5.04
CA HIS A 59 -21.98 -9.04 -4.55
C HIS A 59 -22.07 -8.64 -3.07
N PHE A 60 -22.54 -9.59 -2.26
CA PHE A 60 -22.71 -9.41 -0.82
C PHE A 60 -21.35 -9.52 -0.13
N PRO A 61 -20.84 -8.48 0.55
CA PRO A 61 -19.59 -8.56 1.29
C PRO A 61 -19.75 -9.45 2.53
N ILE A 62 -18.95 -10.52 2.63
CA ILE A 62 -18.93 -11.39 3.81
C ILE A 62 -18.16 -10.72 4.94
N TRP A 63 -17.12 -9.99 4.58
CA TRP A 63 -16.27 -9.20 5.49
C TRP A 63 -15.91 -7.87 4.86
N ASP A 64 -15.87 -6.81 5.65
CA ASP A 64 -15.67 -5.43 5.20
C ASP A 64 -14.22 -5.02 5.01
N LYS A 65 -13.27 -5.83 5.52
CA LYS A 65 -11.84 -5.59 5.45
C LYS A 65 -11.15 -6.62 4.56
N ARG A 66 -10.02 -6.22 4.01
CA ARG A 66 -9.14 -7.16 3.30
C ARG A 66 -8.54 -8.17 4.27
N ILE A 67 -8.48 -9.42 3.85
CA ILE A 67 -7.91 -10.53 4.59
C ILE A 67 -6.65 -11.06 3.89
N ASP A 68 -5.72 -11.61 4.66
CA ASP A 68 -4.53 -12.24 4.15
C ASP A 68 -4.81 -13.63 3.54
N TYR A 69 -3.79 -14.23 2.95
CA TYR A 69 -3.91 -15.54 2.29
C TYR A 69 -4.30 -16.66 3.26
N ASN A 70 -3.79 -16.68 4.50
CA ASN A 70 -4.08 -17.73 5.46
C ASN A 70 -5.56 -17.68 5.88
N THR A 71 -6.01 -16.51 6.28
CA THR A 71 -7.43 -16.25 6.60
C THR A 71 -8.35 -16.57 5.42
N PHE A 72 -7.93 -16.18 4.20
CA PHE A 72 -8.69 -16.51 2.98
C PHE A 72 -8.78 -18.03 2.75
N ALA A 73 -7.70 -18.78 2.96
CA ALA A 73 -7.71 -20.23 2.82
C ALA A 73 -8.65 -20.92 3.82
N GLU A 74 -8.68 -20.43 5.08
CA GLU A 74 -9.62 -20.89 6.11
C GLU A 74 -11.06 -20.60 5.71
N VAL A 75 -11.40 -19.37 5.31
CA VAL A 75 -12.74 -19.02 4.83
C VAL A 75 -13.16 -19.89 3.65
N LYS A 76 -12.27 -20.07 2.67
CA LYS A 76 -12.53 -20.87 1.47
C LYS A 76 -12.75 -22.34 1.78
N SER A 77 -12.26 -22.85 2.90
CA SER A 77 -12.46 -24.24 3.34
C SER A 77 -13.86 -24.50 3.89
N LEU A 78 -14.61 -23.45 4.25
CA LEU A 78 -15.96 -23.57 4.82
C LEU A 78 -16.94 -24.26 3.85
N PRO A 79 -17.99 -24.90 4.38
CA PRO A 79 -19.04 -25.50 3.55
C PRO A 79 -19.57 -24.49 2.52
N ILE A 80 -19.84 -24.98 1.30
CA ILE A 80 -20.31 -24.16 0.16
C ILE A 80 -19.21 -23.25 -0.41
N PHE A 81 -18.42 -22.53 0.40
CA PHE A 81 -17.37 -21.62 -0.10
C PHE A 81 -16.24 -22.37 -0.85
N ARG A 82 -16.02 -23.65 -0.54
CA ARG A 82 -15.13 -24.54 -1.28
C ARG A 82 -15.65 -24.96 -2.66
N MET A 83 -16.91 -24.70 -2.96
CA MET A 83 -17.51 -24.99 -4.27
C MET A 83 -17.04 -23.97 -5.31
N SER A 84 -17.24 -24.28 -6.60
CA SER A 84 -16.99 -23.28 -7.64
C SER A 84 -17.92 -22.07 -7.47
N LYS A 85 -17.48 -20.88 -7.86
CA LYS A 85 -18.27 -19.65 -7.77
C LYS A 85 -19.64 -19.73 -8.46
N TYR A 86 -19.75 -20.54 -9.49
CA TYR A 86 -21.02 -20.76 -10.22
C TYR A 86 -22.00 -21.69 -9.52
N LYS A 87 -21.54 -22.49 -8.55
CA LYS A 87 -22.36 -23.41 -7.78
C LYS A 87 -22.57 -22.95 -6.34
N GLY A 88 -21.51 -22.48 -5.69
CA GLY A 88 -21.50 -22.04 -4.30
C GLY A 88 -21.73 -20.54 -4.12
N GLY A 89 -21.52 -19.73 -5.16
CA GLY A 89 -21.65 -18.27 -5.12
C GLY A 89 -20.49 -17.54 -4.45
N PHE A 90 -19.60 -18.23 -3.74
CA PHE A 90 -18.44 -17.59 -3.12
C PHE A 90 -17.44 -17.11 -4.18
N HIS A 91 -17.08 -15.83 -4.11
CA HIS A 91 -16.08 -15.23 -4.99
C HIS A 91 -15.26 -14.19 -4.23
N TYR A 92 -14.15 -13.77 -4.82
CA TYR A 92 -13.20 -12.86 -4.19
C TYR A 92 -12.49 -12.01 -5.24
N ASP A 93 -12.04 -10.85 -4.78
CA ASP A 93 -11.11 -10.01 -5.50
C ASP A 93 -9.74 -10.08 -4.82
N GLU A 94 -8.71 -10.29 -5.61
CA GLU A 94 -7.33 -10.38 -5.15
C GLU A 94 -6.61 -9.04 -5.38
N PHE A 95 -5.88 -8.60 -4.36
CA PHE A 95 -5.11 -7.37 -4.37
C PHE A 95 -3.69 -7.64 -3.89
N ASN A 96 -2.71 -7.03 -4.51
CA ASN A 96 -1.37 -7.02 -3.99
C ASN A 96 -1.23 -5.99 -2.87
N SER A 97 -0.93 -6.45 -1.66
CA SER A 97 -0.63 -5.56 -0.54
C SER A 97 0.81 -5.11 -0.59
N ARG A 98 1.01 -3.80 -0.51
CA ARG A 98 2.33 -3.21 -0.34
C ARG A 98 2.88 -3.55 1.05
N ARG A 99 4.13 -3.99 1.10
CA ARG A 99 4.86 -4.19 2.34
C ARG A 99 5.81 -3.00 2.59
N LEU A 100 5.73 -2.43 3.77
CA LEU A 100 6.62 -1.37 4.26
C LEU A 100 7.48 -1.95 5.39
N PRO A 101 8.67 -2.49 5.10
CA PRO A 101 9.50 -3.19 6.11
C PRO A 101 9.90 -2.28 7.28
N PHE A 102 10.07 -0.98 7.01
CA PHE A 102 10.50 0.04 7.97
C PHE A 102 9.38 1.02 8.33
N GLY A 103 8.11 0.62 8.18
CA GLY A 103 6.96 1.44 8.53
C GLY A 103 6.88 2.75 7.76
N SER A 104 6.88 3.88 8.49
CA SER A 104 6.72 5.22 7.93
C SER A 104 8.04 5.93 7.59
N LEU A 105 9.21 5.29 7.83
CA LEU A 105 10.51 5.91 7.59
C LEU A 105 10.65 6.37 6.13
N ALA A 106 11.03 7.64 5.93
CA ALA A 106 11.21 8.30 4.64
C ALA A 106 10.01 8.12 3.68
N GLN A 107 8.79 8.00 4.23
CA GLN A 107 7.60 7.61 3.47
C GLN A 107 7.32 8.56 2.30
N ARG A 108 7.54 9.86 2.48
CA ARG A 108 7.29 10.85 1.42
C ARG A 108 8.38 10.90 0.37
N THR A 109 9.58 10.53 0.75
CA THR A 109 10.73 10.41 -0.17
C THR A 109 10.63 9.13 -0.99
N ILE A 110 10.40 7.99 -0.35
CA ILE A 110 10.20 6.70 -1.03
C ILE A 110 8.95 6.76 -1.88
N GLY A 111 7.82 7.14 -1.28
CA GLY A 111 6.58 7.31 -2.00
C GLY A 111 5.41 6.51 -1.46
N GLY A 112 4.33 6.49 -2.21
CA GLY A 112 3.11 5.78 -1.86
C GLY A 112 2.22 5.54 -3.06
N LEU A 113 1.33 4.56 -2.95
CA LEU A 113 0.32 4.26 -3.95
C LEU A 113 -1.01 4.94 -3.61
N TYR A 114 -1.82 5.24 -4.60
CA TYR A 114 -3.22 5.58 -4.38
C TYR A 114 -3.99 4.36 -3.87
N ALA A 115 -4.76 4.52 -2.80
CA ALA A 115 -5.42 3.44 -2.08
C ALA A 115 -6.31 2.52 -2.95
N ALA A 116 -6.85 3.03 -4.05
CA ALA A 116 -7.76 2.31 -4.95
C ALA A 116 -7.15 1.97 -6.32
N LYS A 117 -5.90 2.35 -6.57
CA LYS A 117 -5.29 2.23 -7.89
C LYS A 117 -3.81 1.85 -7.76
N ASP A 118 -3.36 0.99 -8.66
CA ASP A 118 -1.99 0.49 -8.72
C ASP A 118 -1.03 1.47 -9.41
N TYR A 119 -1.09 2.76 -9.06
CA TYR A 119 -0.10 3.71 -9.55
C TYR A 119 0.42 4.61 -8.43
N ALA A 120 1.65 5.04 -8.61
CA ALA A 120 2.38 5.81 -7.64
C ALA A 120 1.77 7.20 -7.43
N ARG A 121 1.83 7.68 -6.19
CA ARG A 121 1.25 8.95 -5.75
C ARG A 121 2.29 10.05 -5.58
N CYS A 122 3.48 9.70 -5.10
CA CYS A 122 4.53 10.66 -4.75
C CYS A 122 5.89 9.97 -4.61
N GLY A 123 6.94 10.76 -4.43
CA GLY A 123 8.29 10.32 -4.13
C GLY A 123 8.99 9.58 -5.27
N LEU A 124 10.00 8.81 -4.93
CA LEU A 124 10.77 8.01 -5.88
C LEU A 124 9.88 7.02 -6.66
N GLU A 125 8.87 6.47 -6.02
CA GLU A 125 7.93 5.57 -6.71
C GLU A 125 7.19 6.27 -7.85
N LEU A 126 6.80 7.54 -7.68
CA LEU A 126 6.20 8.31 -8.77
C LEU A 126 7.22 8.65 -9.86
N SER A 127 8.41 9.10 -9.46
CA SER A 127 9.47 9.49 -10.40
C SER A 127 9.94 8.33 -11.25
N PHE A 128 9.96 7.13 -10.71
CA PHE A 128 10.40 5.90 -11.37
C PHE A 128 9.27 4.91 -11.69
N ASP A 129 8.02 5.38 -11.72
CA ASP A 129 6.86 4.53 -11.93
C ASP A 129 6.96 3.69 -13.21
N SER A 130 7.48 4.25 -14.29
CA SER A 130 7.67 3.53 -15.57
C SER A 130 8.67 2.39 -15.48
N VAL A 131 9.66 2.49 -14.59
CA VAL A 131 10.69 1.46 -14.38
C VAL A 131 10.17 0.39 -13.43
N LEU A 132 9.49 0.80 -12.35
CA LEU A 132 8.99 -0.08 -11.30
C LEU A 132 7.77 -0.90 -11.73
N ARG A 133 6.95 -0.36 -12.64
CA ARG A 133 5.67 -0.95 -13.01
C ARG A 133 5.80 -2.18 -13.89
N GLY A 134 6.82 -2.26 -14.75
CA GLY A 134 6.93 -3.28 -15.77
C GLY A 134 5.88 -3.14 -16.89
N THR A 135 5.61 -4.23 -17.57
CA THR A 135 4.65 -4.27 -18.68
C THR A 135 3.59 -5.34 -18.44
N MET A 136 2.31 -4.94 -18.53
CA MET A 136 1.21 -5.88 -18.39
C MET A 136 1.19 -6.89 -19.54
N GLY A 137 1.05 -8.16 -19.21
CA GLY A 137 0.79 -9.22 -20.19
C GLY A 137 -0.63 -9.16 -20.75
N HIS A 138 -0.81 -9.67 -21.94
CA HIS A 138 -2.11 -9.83 -22.58
C HIS A 138 -2.41 -11.31 -22.81
N GLY A 139 -3.64 -11.73 -22.48
CA GLY A 139 -4.09 -13.10 -22.66
C GLY A 139 -5.52 -13.16 -23.18
N ARG A 140 -5.80 -14.19 -23.98
CA ARG A 140 -7.15 -14.47 -24.49
C ARG A 140 -7.77 -15.65 -23.76
N ARG A 141 -9.03 -15.53 -23.43
CA ARG A 141 -9.82 -16.62 -22.90
C ARG A 141 -10.25 -17.53 -24.04
N ARG A 142 -9.76 -18.76 -24.09
CA ARG A 142 -10.21 -19.79 -25.04
C ARG A 142 -10.90 -20.94 -24.32
N LYS A 143 -11.99 -21.42 -24.92
CA LYS A 143 -12.67 -22.63 -24.47
C LYS A 143 -11.93 -23.85 -25.01
N VAL A 144 -11.35 -24.65 -24.13
CA VAL A 144 -10.67 -25.90 -24.46
C VAL A 144 -11.35 -27.01 -23.65
N LEU A 145 -11.93 -28.00 -24.35
CA LEU A 145 -12.58 -29.17 -23.73
C LEU A 145 -13.56 -28.80 -22.60
N ASN A 146 -14.52 -27.91 -22.86
CA ASN A 146 -15.52 -27.42 -21.90
C ASN A 146 -14.97 -26.59 -20.70
N LYS A 147 -13.68 -26.25 -20.68
CA LYS A 147 -13.07 -25.33 -19.72
C LYS A 147 -12.58 -24.08 -20.42
N TYR A 148 -12.73 -22.93 -19.77
CA TYR A 148 -12.11 -21.70 -20.24
C TYR A 148 -10.71 -21.61 -19.66
N LEU A 149 -9.71 -21.63 -20.55
CA LEU A 149 -8.31 -21.39 -20.19
C LEU A 149 -7.90 -20.00 -20.67
N THR A 150 -7.17 -19.28 -19.85
CA THR A 150 -6.51 -18.05 -20.27
C THR A 150 -5.17 -18.44 -20.88
N ILE A 151 -5.04 -18.23 -22.18
CA ILE A 151 -3.78 -18.44 -22.89
C ILE A 151 -3.12 -17.08 -22.99
N ALA A 152 -1.92 -16.95 -22.43
CA ALA A 152 -1.14 -15.73 -22.53
C ALA A 152 -0.62 -15.59 -23.97
N ASP A 153 -1.07 -14.55 -24.66
CA ASP A 153 -0.52 -14.18 -25.98
C ASP A 153 0.82 -13.43 -25.80
N MET A 154 0.93 -12.66 -24.73
CA MET A 154 2.13 -11.94 -24.31
C MET A 154 2.28 -12.06 -22.79
N PRO A 155 3.35 -12.67 -22.27
CA PRO A 155 3.57 -12.76 -20.82
C PRO A 155 3.82 -11.36 -20.24
N PRO A 156 3.50 -11.12 -18.96
CA PRO A 156 3.90 -9.90 -18.29
C PRO A 156 5.41 -9.84 -18.15
N ILE A 157 5.95 -8.63 -18.15
CA ILE A 157 7.36 -8.33 -17.86
C ILE A 157 7.41 -7.59 -16.53
N ASP A 158 8.11 -8.13 -15.55
CA ASP A 158 8.28 -7.49 -14.25
C ASP A 158 9.04 -6.18 -14.36
N GLY A 159 8.73 -5.23 -13.48
CA GLY A 159 9.50 -3.99 -13.36
C GLY A 159 10.88 -4.24 -12.75
N ALA A 160 11.75 -3.26 -12.86
CA ALA A 160 13.05 -3.29 -12.22
C ALA A 160 12.99 -2.74 -10.79
N ASP A 161 13.95 -3.14 -9.96
CA ASP A 161 14.13 -2.61 -8.61
C ASP A 161 14.90 -1.29 -8.63
N ILE A 162 14.61 -0.43 -7.66
CA ILE A 162 15.36 0.80 -7.39
C ILE A 162 16.09 0.64 -6.07
N VAL A 163 17.42 0.74 -6.13
CA VAL A 163 18.29 0.79 -4.95
C VAL A 163 18.56 2.25 -4.61
N THR A 164 18.19 2.64 -3.39
CA THR A 164 18.42 4.02 -2.89
C THR A 164 19.69 4.10 -2.07
N THR A 165 20.21 5.31 -1.91
CA THR A 165 21.36 5.60 -1.05
C THR A 165 20.97 5.84 0.41
N ILE A 166 19.68 5.83 0.72
CA ILE A 166 19.16 6.05 2.07
C ILE A 166 19.61 4.92 2.99
N ASP A 167 20.27 5.30 4.09
CA ASP A 167 20.63 4.40 5.18
C ASP A 167 19.50 4.40 6.23
N VAL A 168 18.93 3.22 6.50
CA VAL A 168 17.78 3.07 7.39
C VAL A 168 18.10 3.49 8.82
N GLN A 169 19.32 3.21 9.30
CA GLN A 169 19.73 3.57 10.68
C GLN A 169 19.94 5.07 10.82
N MET A 170 20.58 5.69 9.82
CA MET A 170 20.73 7.15 9.79
C MET A 170 19.40 7.87 9.66
N GLN A 171 18.49 7.35 8.82
CA GLN A 171 17.13 7.89 8.66
C GLN A 171 16.36 7.85 9.99
N ASP A 172 16.35 6.70 10.68
CA ASP A 172 15.65 6.52 11.95
C ASP A 172 16.23 7.44 13.05
N LEU A 173 17.56 7.53 13.14
CA LEU A 173 18.23 8.41 14.08
C LEU A 173 17.92 9.89 13.82
N ALA A 174 18.00 10.32 12.56
CA ALA A 174 17.73 11.70 12.16
C ALA A 174 16.25 12.07 12.39
N GLU A 175 15.33 11.14 12.11
CA GLU A 175 13.89 11.33 12.33
C GLU A 175 13.58 11.54 13.83
N ARG A 176 14.13 10.70 14.70
CA ARG A 176 13.98 10.87 16.15
C ARG A 176 14.56 12.19 16.63
N ALA A 177 15.76 12.54 16.20
CA ALA A 177 16.40 13.79 16.61
C ALA A 177 15.57 15.02 16.20
N VAL A 178 15.03 15.03 14.97
CA VAL A 178 14.14 16.12 14.50
C VAL A 178 12.86 16.18 15.31
N VAL A 179 12.24 15.03 15.59
CA VAL A 179 10.99 14.98 16.38
C VAL A 179 11.22 15.44 17.82
N ASP A 180 12.31 15.03 18.45
CA ASP A 180 12.64 15.41 19.82
C ASP A 180 12.87 16.93 19.91
N GLU A 181 13.65 17.51 19.00
CA GLU A 181 13.87 18.94 18.93
C GLU A 181 12.56 19.71 18.67
N LEU A 182 11.73 19.24 17.75
CA LEU A 182 10.43 19.86 17.45
C LEU A 182 9.49 19.86 18.66
N LYS A 183 9.54 18.81 19.47
CA LYS A 183 8.77 18.74 20.74
C LYS A 183 9.30 19.75 21.76
N GLU A 184 10.61 19.87 21.89
CA GLU A 184 11.25 20.79 22.84
C GLU A 184 10.92 22.26 22.53
N ILE A 185 11.07 22.65 21.26
CA ILE A 185 10.81 24.03 20.82
C ILE A 185 9.35 24.30 20.47
N ASN A 186 8.46 23.28 20.53
CA ASN A 186 7.08 23.34 20.06
C ASN A 186 6.97 23.80 18.58
N GLY A 187 7.90 23.33 17.75
CA GLY A 187 7.98 23.65 16.33
C GLY A 187 6.87 22.97 15.51
N ASN A 188 6.50 23.56 14.38
CA ASN A 188 5.46 22.99 13.51
C ASN A 188 6.03 22.09 12.43
N VAL A 189 7.19 22.44 11.85
CA VAL A 189 7.83 21.70 10.75
C VAL A 189 9.32 21.62 11.03
N GLY A 190 9.88 20.45 10.83
CA GLY A 190 11.33 20.20 10.89
C GLY A 190 11.80 19.38 9.68
N VAL A 191 12.92 19.81 9.12
CA VAL A 191 13.56 19.18 7.96
C VAL A 191 15.03 18.93 8.28
N ALA A 192 15.51 17.72 7.99
CA ALA A 192 16.93 17.40 8.05
C ALA A 192 17.34 16.56 6.84
N ILE A 193 18.50 16.86 6.27
CA ILE A 193 19.14 16.12 5.17
C ILE A 193 20.54 15.73 5.61
N VAL A 194 20.86 14.45 5.53
CA VAL A 194 22.21 13.93 5.77
C VAL A 194 22.79 13.48 4.44
N MET A 195 23.90 14.10 4.05
CA MET A 195 24.57 13.85 2.77
C MET A 195 26.02 13.40 3.01
N GLU A 196 26.45 12.37 2.34
CA GLU A 196 27.84 11.96 2.29
C GLU A 196 28.64 12.91 1.39
N VAL A 197 29.59 13.65 1.97
CA VAL A 197 30.33 14.71 1.26
C VAL A 197 31.12 14.20 0.05
N LYS A 198 31.65 12.98 0.13
CA LYS A 198 32.51 12.42 -0.96
C LYS A 198 31.72 12.02 -2.20
N THR A 199 30.51 11.47 -2.00
CA THR A 199 29.75 10.87 -3.09
C THR A 199 28.55 11.74 -3.50
N GLY A 200 28.07 12.60 -2.59
CA GLY A 200 26.82 13.33 -2.76
C GLY A 200 25.58 12.50 -2.43
N ASP A 201 25.77 11.28 -1.93
CA ASP A 201 24.66 10.39 -1.57
C ASP A 201 23.82 10.96 -0.43
N ILE A 202 22.52 11.01 -0.60
CA ILE A 202 21.59 11.31 0.48
C ILE A 202 21.41 10.06 1.33
N LYS A 203 21.89 10.10 2.58
CA LYS A 203 21.81 9.00 3.54
C LYS A 203 20.55 9.09 4.40
N ALA A 204 20.05 10.30 4.65
CA ALA A 204 18.75 10.51 5.28
C ALA A 204 18.10 11.80 4.77
N ILE A 205 16.76 11.78 4.72
CA ILE A 205 15.94 12.95 4.39
C ILE A 205 14.66 12.87 5.24
N VAL A 206 14.54 13.79 6.18
CA VAL A 206 13.50 13.84 7.18
C VAL A 206 12.61 15.04 6.94
N ASN A 207 11.31 14.85 7.00
CA ASN A 207 10.29 15.87 6.82
C ASN A 207 9.18 15.69 7.85
N MET A 208 9.29 16.27 9.02
CA MET A 208 8.29 16.13 10.08
C MET A 208 7.42 17.36 10.18
N GLU A 209 6.11 17.13 10.24
CA GLU A 209 5.09 18.16 10.41
C GLU A 209 4.17 17.79 11.57
N LYS A 210 3.83 18.77 12.41
CA LYS A 210 2.93 18.61 13.54
C LYS A 210 1.49 18.43 13.06
N CYS A 211 0.89 17.30 13.42
CA CYS A 211 -0.50 16.99 13.09
C CYS A 211 -1.48 17.60 14.11
N VAL A 212 -2.76 17.61 13.78
CA VAL A 212 -3.84 18.13 14.65
C VAL A 212 -3.92 17.39 15.99
N ASP A 213 -3.54 16.11 16.02
CA ASP A 213 -3.47 15.29 17.24
C ASP A 213 -2.21 15.55 18.10
N GLY A 214 -1.34 16.46 17.66
CA GLY A 214 -0.08 16.81 18.34
C GLY A 214 1.09 15.91 17.98
N GLU A 215 0.88 14.83 17.25
CA GLU A 215 1.95 13.93 16.80
C GLU A 215 2.65 14.49 15.55
N TYR A 216 3.91 14.10 15.35
CA TYR A 216 4.69 14.48 14.17
C TYR A 216 4.72 13.37 13.15
N ARG A 217 4.42 13.70 11.88
CA ARG A 217 4.40 12.74 10.76
C ARG A 217 4.92 13.35 9.47
N GLU A 218 5.38 12.52 8.56
CA GLU A 218 5.71 12.94 7.20
C GLU A 218 4.41 13.12 6.38
N LEU A 219 3.87 14.32 6.30
CA LEU A 219 2.70 14.66 5.47
C LEU A 219 3.09 15.14 4.09
N LYS A 220 4.21 15.86 3.98
CA LYS A 220 4.75 16.48 2.77
C LYS A 220 6.27 16.33 2.74
N ASN A 221 6.86 16.30 1.56
CA ASN A 221 8.32 16.40 1.43
C ASN A 221 8.73 17.88 1.39
N HIS A 222 8.83 18.50 2.54
CA HIS A 222 9.17 19.92 2.69
C HIS A 222 10.55 20.25 2.10
N ALA A 223 11.50 19.31 2.20
CA ALA A 223 12.87 19.50 1.71
C ALA A 223 12.95 19.86 0.23
N VAL A 224 11.99 19.37 -0.59
CA VAL A 224 12.00 19.55 -2.05
C VAL A 224 10.80 20.34 -2.58
N SER A 225 9.82 20.65 -1.74
CA SER A 225 8.56 21.26 -2.18
C SER A 225 8.30 22.65 -1.63
N ASP A 226 8.99 23.05 -0.55
CA ASP A 226 8.78 24.34 0.07
C ASP A 226 9.67 25.40 -0.56
N LEU A 227 9.10 26.57 -0.79
CA LEU A 227 9.81 27.76 -1.24
C LEU A 227 10.06 28.64 0.00
N LEU A 228 11.31 28.71 0.40
CA LEU A 228 11.75 29.49 1.56
C LEU A 228 12.84 30.48 1.14
N GLU A 229 12.87 31.64 1.81
CA GLU A 229 13.99 32.56 1.68
C GLU A 229 15.23 31.97 2.36
N PRO A 230 16.29 31.62 1.62
CA PRO A 230 17.44 30.90 2.17
C PRO A 230 18.32 31.78 3.08
N GLY A 231 18.19 33.10 2.98
CA GLY A 231 18.99 34.05 3.75
C GLY A 231 20.49 33.82 3.55
N SER A 232 21.27 33.91 4.63
CA SER A 232 22.72 33.77 4.60
C SER A 232 23.21 32.36 4.21
N VAL A 233 22.37 31.33 4.26
CA VAL A 233 22.72 29.98 3.78
C VAL A 233 23.07 30.00 2.30
N PHE A 234 22.47 30.91 1.53
CA PHE A 234 22.74 31.07 0.09
C PHE A 234 24.17 31.55 -0.20
N LYS A 235 24.89 32.10 0.78
CA LYS A 235 26.32 32.50 0.62
C LYS A 235 27.20 31.31 0.23
N THR A 236 26.88 30.12 0.67
CA THR A 236 27.60 28.90 0.24
C THR A 236 27.50 28.70 -1.27
N ALA A 237 26.32 28.84 -1.86
CA ALA A 237 26.14 28.74 -3.30
C ALA A 237 26.92 29.87 -4.05
N SER A 238 26.86 31.10 -3.51
CA SER A 238 27.61 32.25 -4.09
C SER A 238 29.11 32.02 -4.10
N ILE A 239 29.66 31.51 -3.00
CA ILE A 239 31.10 31.21 -2.90
C ILE A 239 31.49 30.04 -3.84
N MET A 240 30.67 28.99 -3.89
CA MET A 240 30.91 27.88 -4.81
C MET A 240 30.97 28.35 -6.27
N THR A 241 30.02 29.20 -6.67
CA THR A 241 30.00 29.77 -8.02
C THR A 241 31.22 30.62 -8.29
N ALA A 242 31.60 31.50 -7.36
CA ALA A 242 32.76 32.37 -7.49
C ALA A 242 34.11 31.59 -7.61
N LEU A 243 34.22 30.48 -6.85
CA LEU A 243 35.38 29.57 -6.96
C LEU A 243 35.35 28.80 -8.29
N ASN A 244 34.20 28.32 -8.73
CA ASN A 244 34.06 27.59 -9.99
C ASN A 244 34.38 28.46 -11.19
N ASP A 245 33.95 29.73 -11.15
CA ASP A 245 34.21 30.71 -12.23
C ASP A 245 35.63 31.33 -12.17
N GLY A 246 36.41 30.96 -11.15
CA GLY A 246 37.78 31.45 -10.97
C GLY A 246 37.86 32.95 -10.60
N VAL A 247 36.77 33.55 -10.13
CA VAL A 247 36.69 34.95 -9.70
C VAL A 247 37.39 35.15 -8.35
N VAL A 248 37.39 34.13 -7.51
CA VAL A 248 38.08 34.06 -6.24
C VAL A 248 38.80 32.71 -6.10
N ASP A 249 39.82 32.67 -5.26
CA ASP A 249 40.47 31.43 -4.84
C ASP A 249 40.35 31.24 -3.32
N THR A 250 40.92 30.14 -2.80
CA THR A 250 40.86 29.82 -1.36
C THR A 250 41.68 30.75 -0.48
N ASN A 251 42.50 31.64 -1.07
CA ASN A 251 43.35 32.63 -0.38
C ASN A 251 42.75 34.05 -0.46
N TYR A 252 41.63 34.20 -1.17
CA TYR A 252 40.97 35.50 -1.27
C TYR A 252 40.52 36.02 0.09
N VAL A 253 40.90 37.22 0.41
CA VAL A 253 40.58 37.91 1.66
C VAL A 253 39.53 38.99 1.37
N VAL A 254 38.43 38.97 2.12
CA VAL A 254 37.32 39.94 2.05
C VAL A 254 37.60 41.09 3.03
#